data_9de9445987029bc9bf58c3b659515215
#
_entry.id   9de9445987029bc9bf58c3b659515215
#
_cell.length_a   1.000
_cell.length_b   1.000
_cell.length_c   1.000
_cell.angle_alpha   90.00
_cell.angle_beta   90.00
_cell.angle_gamma   90.00
#
_symmetry.space_group_name_H-M   'P 1'
#
loop_
_entity.id
_entity.type
_entity.pdbx_description
1 polymer ?
#
loop_
_entity_poly.entity_id
_entity_poly.type
_entity_poly.pdbx_seq_one_letter_code
_entity_poly.pdbx_strand_id
1 'polypeptide(L)'
;VDYKTAFVLLHKLREAVAALRIAVKLDGIVEMDGMYVGGHVRPKNGKAKRVDRRLAENRTGKRMAVMVLRQRAGDNMTLAAAVPGEQGDVAWHLTKNHVARTASLRADQHPAYDELGGLNEIVRNNHDRAYVVEADFSTNQAESFFSRVRRGEIGIFHHIAGKYLDWYAADLAWREDKRRTDFKLHADAVLKSALAHPISRDMAGYWQRPNKAKTPLVAWNPLRGMLAIA
;
A
#
# COMPACT_ATOMS: atom_id res chain seq x y z
N VAL A 1 -19.11 -21.08 -7.62
CA VAL A 1 -19.45 -19.70 -7.22
C VAL A 1 -19.27 -18.80 -8.44
N ASP A 2 -20.26 -17.97 -8.75
CA ASP A 2 -20.19 -17.01 -9.86
C ASP A 2 -19.08 -15.97 -9.63
N TYR A 3 -18.41 -15.55 -10.72
CA TYR A 3 -17.31 -14.57 -10.67
C TYR A 3 -17.69 -13.28 -9.91
N LYS A 4 -18.88 -12.76 -10.17
CA LYS A 4 -19.37 -11.53 -9.52
C LYS A 4 -19.46 -11.69 -8.01
N THR A 5 -20.00 -12.81 -7.56
CA THR A 5 -20.14 -13.14 -6.13
C THR A 5 -18.76 -13.27 -5.48
N ALA A 6 -17.84 -14.01 -6.11
CA ALA A 6 -16.46 -14.16 -5.62
C ALA A 6 -15.73 -12.82 -5.57
N PHE A 7 -15.85 -11.99 -6.59
CA PHE A 7 -15.25 -10.67 -6.66
C PHE A 7 -15.71 -9.77 -5.49
N VAL A 8 -17.02 -9.66 -5.30
CA VAL A 8 -17.60 -8.84 -4.22
C VAL A 8 -17.20 -9.37 -2.85
N LEU A 9 -17.28 -10.69 -2.63
CA LEU A 9 -16.90 -11.31 -1.36
C LEU A 9 -15.43 -11.03 -1.02
N LEU A 10 -14.51 -11.26 -1.96
CA LEU A 10 -13.09 -11.03 -1.74
C LEU A 10 -12.78 -9.55 -1.43
N HIS A 11 -13.49 -8.61 -2.05
CA HIS A 11 -13.29 -7.19 -1.74
C HIS A 11 -13.86 -6.81 -0.37
N LYS A 12 -14.98 -7.39 0.05
CA LYS A 12 -15.50 -7.22 1.43
C LYS A 12 -14.52 -7.75 2.48
N LEU A 13 -13.90 -8.91 2.21
CA LEU A 13 -12.87 -9.46 3.10
C LEU A 13 -11.62 -8.57 3.16
N ARG A 14 -11.17 -8.02 2.01
CA ARG A 14 -10.07 -7.05 1.97
C ARG A 14 -10.39 -5.77 2.75
N GLU A 15 -11.61 -5.26 2.63
CA GLU A 15 -12.08 -4.10 3.39
C GLU A 15 -12.02 -4.36 4.90
N ALA A 16 -12.49 -5.52 5.35
CA ALA A 16 -12.43 -5.92 6.75
C ALA A 16 -11.00 -6.04 7.28
N VAL A 17 -10.11 -6.64 6.51
CA VAL A 17 -8.68 -6.76 6.85
C VAL A 17 -7.99 -5.39 6.86
N ALA A 18 -8.32 -4.52 5.90
CA ALA A 18 -7.77 -3.16 5.84
C ALA A 18 -8.16 -2.33 7.07
N ALA A 19 -9.40 -2.49 7.55
CA ALA A 19 -9.89 -1.79 8.74
C ALA A 19 -9.08 -2.08 10.00
N LEU A 20 -8.50 -3.27 10.14
CA LEU A 20 -7.62 -3.61 11.27
C LEU A 20 -6.34 -2.78 11.32
N ARG A 21 -5.98 -2.14 10.22
CA ARG A 21 -4.69 -1.44 10.08
C ARG A 21 -4.79 0.07 10.32
N ILE A 22 -6.02 0.59 10.49
CA ILE A 22 -6.26 2.03 10.70
C ILE A 22 -5.59 2.53 11.99
N ALA A 23 -5.65 1.75 13.05
CA ALA A 23 -5.12 2.13 14.37
C ALA A 23 -3.66 1.70 14.62
N VAL A 24 -2.98 1.14 13.60
CA VAL A 24 -1.62 0.65 13.77
C VAL A 24 -0.66 1.80 13.99
N LYS A 25 0.18 1.68 15.02
CA LYS A 25 1.34 2.53 15.28
C LYS A 25 2.60 1.69 15.18
N LEU A 26 3.51 2.13 14.33
CA LEU A 26 4.81 1.51 14.11
C LEU A 26 5.85 2.16 15.00
N ASP A 27 6.77 1.38 15.55
CA ASP A 27 7.82 1.87 16.45
C ASP A 27 9.18 1.22 16.14
N GLY A 28 10.24 1.69 16.80
CA GLY A 28 11.61 1.24 16.56
C GLY A 28 12.13 1.72 15.22
N ILE A 29 12.67 0.84 14.39
CA ILE A 29 13.15 1.19 13.05
C ILE A 29 12.03 0.96 12.04
N VAL A 30 11.64 2.01 11.33
CA VAL A 30 10.58 1.98 10.32
C VAL A 30 11.14 2.41 8.97
N GLU A 31 11.05 1.51 7.98
CA GLU A 31 11.40 1.82 6.61
C GLU A 31 10.21 2.47 5.90
N MET A 32 10.47 3.52 5.12
CA MET A 32 9.50 4.20 4.28
C MET A 32 10.00 4.25 2.85
N ASP A 33 9.15 3.86 1.92
CA ASP A 33 9.47 3.85 0.49
C ASP A 33 8.19 3.87 -0.35
N GLY A 34 8.31 4.21 -1.64
CA GLY A 34 7.22 4.32 -2.58
C GLY A 34 7.42 3.49 -3.85
N MET A 35 6.37 2.84 -4.31
CA MET A 35 6.39 2.09 -5.56
C MET A 35 5.24 2.52 -6.46
N TYR A 36 5.55 2.82 -7.72
CA TYR A 36 4.50 3.09 -8.71
C TYR A 36 3.92 1.81 -9.29
N VAL A 37 2.59 1.71 -9.28
CA VAL A 37 1.78 0.62 -9.81
C VAL A 37 0.94 1.10 -10.98
N GLY A 38 0.71 0.21 -11.94
CA GLY A 38 0.04 0.56 -13.20
C GLY A 38 0.99 1.18 -14.22
N GLY A 39 0.64 1.07 -15.49
CA GLY A 39 1.50 1.56 -16.57
C GLY A 39 2.48 0.51 -17.11
N HIS A 40 2.28 -0.77 -16.76
CA HIS A 40 3.03 -1.85 -17.39
C HIS A 40 2.87 -1.80 -18.92
N VAL A 41 3.99 -1.69 -19.60
CA VAL A 41 4.02 -1.77 -21.06
C VAL A 41 4.01 -3.24 -21.44
N ARG A 42 2.93 -3.69 -22.09
CA ARG A 42 2.84 -5.08 -22.52
C ARG A 42 4.05 -5.44 -23.41
N PRO A 43 4.67 -6.62 -23.24
CA PRO A 43 5.83 -7.04 -24.02
C PRO A 43 5.59 -7.07 -25.55
N LYS A 44 4.30 -7.21 -25.95
CA LYS A 44 3.86 -7.20 -27.35
C LYS A 44 4.09 -5.88 -28.08
N ASN A 45 4.29 -4.77 -27.36
CA ASN A 45 4.60 -3.50 -28.00
C ASN A 45 6.08 -3.48 -28.39
N GLY A 46 6.37 -3.33 -29.69
CA GLY A 46 7.73 -3.16 -30.16
C GLY A 46 8.49 -2.06 -29.41
N LYS A 47 9.81 -2.22 -29.22
CA LYS A 47 10.63 -1.28 -28.42
C LYS A 47 10.44 0.18 -28.81
N ALA A 48 10.32 0.48 -30.11
CA ALA A 48 10.12 1.82 -30.64
C ALA A 48 8.75 2.46 -30.31
N LYS A 49 7.77 1.63 -29.92
CA LYS A 49 6.41 2.10 -29.54
C LYS A 49 6.19 2.12 -28.03
N ARG A 50 7.23 1.86 -27.23
CA ARG A 50 7.14 1.89 -25.77
C ARG A 50 7.23 3.33 -25.30
N VAL A 51 6.20 3.77 -24.63
CA VAL A 51 6.12 5.11 -24.04
C VAL A 51 6.59 5.03 -22.60
N ASP A 52 7.61 5.80 -22.24
CA ASP A 52 8.02 5.91 -20.85
C ASP A 52 7.00 6.75 -20.07
N ARG A 53 6.21 6.10 -19.26
CA ARG A 53 5.14 6.73 -18.47
C ARG A 53 5.62 7.42 -17.20
N ARG A 54 6.92 7.40 -16.93
CA ARG A 54 7.53 8.20 -15.86
C ARG A 54 7.63 9.66 -16.27
N LEU A 55 7.78 9.90 -17.57
CA LEU A 55 7.84 11.25 -18.12
C LEU A 55 6.48 11.95 -17.98
N ALA A 56 6.52 13.23 -17.61
CA ALA A 56 5.32 14.03 -17.35
C ALA A 56 4.37 14.07 -18.56
N GLU A 57 4.90 14.18 -19.77
CA GLU A 57 4.20 14.20 -21.04
C GLU A 57 3.40 12.91 -21.33
N ASN A 58 3.83 11.79 -20.76
CA ASN A 58 3.25 10.47 -20.97
C ASN A 58 2.33 10.02 -19.83
N ARG A 59 2.08 10.89 -18.84
CA ARG A 59 1.24 10.56 -17.70
C ARG A 59 -0.23 10.53 -18.10
N THR A 60 -0.87 9.38 -17.92
CA THR A 60 -2.30 9.18 -18.20
C THR A 60 -3.21 9.46 -17.00
N GLY A 61 -2.67 9.87 -15.84
CA GLY A 61 -3.39 9.98 -14.58
C GLY A 61 -3.84 8.64 -13.97
N LYS A 62 -3.59 7.52 -14.64
CA LYS A 62 -3.99 6.18 -14.17
C LYS A 62 -2.93 5.48 -13.31
N ARG A 63 -1.72 6.04 -13.26
CA ARG A 63 -0.62 5.50 -12.46
C ARG A 63 -0.78 5.99 -11.02
N MET A 64 -0.75 5.07 -10.08
CA MET A 64 -0.79 5.36 -8.65
C MET A 64 0.50 4.87 -7.99
N ALA A 65 0.83 5.44 -6.86
CA ALA A 65 1.89 4.93 -6.00
C ALA A 65 1.30 4.11 -4.85
N VAL A 66 2.05 3.11 -4.40
CA VAL A 66 1.85 2.45 -3.11
C VAL A 66 2.99 2.91 -2.21
N MET A 67 2.67 3.71 -1.21
CA MET A 67 3.62 4.05 -0.15
C MET A 67 3.53 3.01 0.96
N VAL A 68 4.69 2.61 1.47
CA VAL A 68 4.80 1.61 2.53
C VAL A 68 5.55 2.17 3.73
N LEU A 69 5.06 1.84 4.90
CA LEU A 69 5.75 1.96 6.17
C LEU A 69 5.95 0.55 6.71
N ARG A 70 7.19 0.14 6.97
CA ARG A 70 7.50 -1.20 7.43
C ARG A 70 8.41 -1.19 8.66
N GLN A 71 7.90 -1.73 9.74
CA GLN A 71 8.65 -1.93 10.98
C GLN A 71 9.60 -3.12 10.83
N ARG A 72 10.87 -2.95 11.23
CA ARG A 72 11.91 -4.00 11.10
C ARG A 72 11.89 -5.06 12.18
N ALA A 73 11.44 -4.73 13.37
CA ALA A 73 11.49 -5.61 14.53
C ALA A 73 10.13 -5.69 15.24
N GLY A 74 10.01 -6.54 16.24
CA GLY A 74 8.76 -6.78 16.93
C GLY A 74 7.76 -7.52 16.04
N ASP A 75 6.57 -6.98 15.89
CA ASP A 75 5.50 -7.60 15.09
C ASP A 75 5.74 -7.53 13.59
N ASN A 76 6.84 -6.91 13.14
CA ASN A 76 7.18 -6.73 11.71
C ASN A 76 6.01 -6.20 10.88
N MET A 77 5.28 -5.23 11.42
CA MET A 77 4.07 -4.69 10.83
C MET A 77 4.37 -3.91 9.56
N THR A 78 3.53 -4.10 8.55
CA THR A 78 3.58 -3.38 7.28
C THR A 78 2.30 -2.59 7.09
N LEU A 79 2.40 -1.28 6.90
CA LEU A 79 1.30 -0.43 6.46
C LEU A 79 1.55 -0.06 5.00
N ALA A 80 0.58 -0.28 4.14
CA ALA A 80 0.65 0.10 2.74
C ALA A 80 -0.59 0.91 2.35
N ALA A 81 -0.40 2.02 1.66
CA ALA A 81 -1.46 2.92 1.22
C ALA A 81 -1.30 3.26 -0.26
N ALA A 82 -2.38 3.17 -1.02
CA ALA A 82 -2.40 3.61 -2.41
C ALA A 82 -2.69 5.12 -2.48
N VAL A 83 -1.82 5.84 -3.15
CA VAL A 83 -1.86 7.30 -3.25
C VAL A 83 -1.66 7.75 -4.70
N PRO A 84 -2.08 8.97 -5.08
CA PRO A 84 -1.91 9.46 -6.45
C PRO A 84 -0.45 9.54 -6.90
N GLY A 85 0.45 9.75 -5.96
CA GLY A 85 1.88 9.85 -6.20
C GLY A 85 2.64 9.89 -4.88
N GLU A 86 3.95 9.75 -4.96
CA GLU A 86 4.87 9.87 -3.85
C GLU A 86 5.10 11.36 -3.58
N GLN A 87 4.38 11.90 -2.59
CA GLN A 87 4.31 13.33 -2.28
C GLN A 87 4.63 13.56 -0.80
N GLY A 88 5.21 14.73 -0.48
CA GLY A 88 5.67 15.05 0.87
C GLY A 88 4.54 15.17 1.89
N ASP A 89 3.43 15.79 1.51
CA ASP A 89 2.24 15.89 2.36
C ASP A 89 1.66 14.52 2.73
N VAL A 90 1.65 13.59 1.78
CA VAL A 90 1.22 12.21 2.00
C VAL A 90 2.18 11.49 2.95
N ALA A 91 3.49 11.61 2.71
CA ALA A 91 4.52 11.03 3.56
C ALA A 91 4.41 11.56 5.00
N TRP A 92 4.23 12.87 5.14
CA TRP A 92 4.02 13.55 6.43
C TRP A 92 2.81 13.00 7.17
N HIS A 93 1.65 12.91 6.50
CA HIS A 93 0.42 12.42 7.12
C HIS A 93 0.54 10.95 7.52
N LEU A 94 1.10 10.09 6.68
CA LEU A 94 1.30 8.68 7.01
C LEU A 94 2.22 8.53 8.23
N THR A 95 3.34 9.26 8.27
CA THR A 95 4.28 9.23 9.38
C THR A 95 3.63 9.73 10.66
N LYS A 96 3.01 10.92 10.65
CA LYS A 96 2.35 11.52 11.82
C LYS A 96 1.31 10.59 12.44
N ASN A 97 0.59 9.86 11.62
CA ASN A 97 -0.55 9.07 12.08
C ASN A 97 -0.18 7.63 12.45
N HIS A 98 0.82 7.07 11.79
CA HIS A 98 1.13 5.64 11.92
C HIS A 98 2.53 5.33 12.46
N VAL A 99 3.35 6.34 12.73
CA VAL A 99 4.69 6.13 13.31
C VAL A 99 4.76 6.78 14.68
N ALA A 100 5.29 6.05 15.66
CA ALA A 100 5.55 6.59 16.99
C ALA A 100 6.64 7.67 16.90
N ARG A 101 6.56 8.70 17.75
CA ARG A 101 7.57 9.79 17.79
C ARG A 101 8.96 9.31 18.16
N THR A 102 9.04 8.18 18.86
CA THR A 102 10.27 7.51 19.30
C THR A 102 10.94 6.70 18.19
N ALA A 103 10.22 6.41 17.10
CA ALA A 103 10.72 5.59 16.01
C ALA A 103 11.75 6.36 15.15
N SER A 104 12.75 5.64 14.65
CA SER A 104 13.72 6.13 13.69
C SER A 104 13.33 5.69 12.28
N LEU A 105 13.20 6.66 11.36
CA LEU A 105 12.80 6.41 9.98
C LEU A 105 14.01 6.07 9.11
N ARG A 106 13.83 5.17 8.17
CA ARG A 106 14.76 4.86 7.08
C ARG A 106 14.06 5.10 5.75
N ALA A 107 14.56 6.05 4.96
CA ALA A 107 13.99 6.38 3.65
C ALA A 107 15.09 6.60 2.64
N ASP A 108 14.76 6.53 1.35
CA ASP A 108 15.66 6.91 0.28
C ASP A 108 15.83 8.44 0.18
N GLN A 109 16.56 8.92 -0.83
CA GLN A 109 16.80 10.36 -1.06
C GLN A 109 15.66 11.06 -1.82
N HIS A 110 14.48 10.44 -1.95
CA HIS A 110 13.37 11.07 -2.64
C HIS A 110 12.90 12.34 -1.92
N PRO A 111 12.65 13.46 -2.63
CA PRO A 111 12.26 14.74 -2.02
C PRO A 111 10.99 14.68 -1.17
N ALA A 112 10.10 13.73 -1.41
CA ALA A 112 8.90 13.53 -0.62
C ALA A 112 9.17 13.28 0.88
N TYR A 113 10.39 12.91 1.24
CA TYR A 113 10.77 12.59 2.63
C TYR A 113 11.58 13.70 3.32
N ASP A 114 11.81 14.83 2.65
CA ASP A 114 12.68 15.90 3.17
C ASP A 114 12.16 16.52 4.48
N GLU A 115 10.85 16.69 4.57
CA GLU A 115 10.22 17.33 5.74
C GLU A 115 10.02 16.40 6.94
N LEU A 116 10.20 15.08 6.79
CA LEU A 116 9.92 14.10 7.86
C LEU A 116 10.83 14.24 9.06
N GLY A 117 12.01 14.90 8.91
CA GLY A 117 12.91 15.25 10.02
C GLY A 117 12.24 16.12 11.09
N GLY A 118 11.17 16.82 10.76
CA GLY A 118 10.35 17.56 11.73
C GLY A 118 9.43 16.68 12.60
N LEU A 119 9.26 15.41 12.23
CA LEU A 119 8.43 14.45 12.96
C LEU A 119 9.26 13.42 13.74
N ASN A 120 10.25 12.83 13.10
CA ASN A 120 11.03 11.71 13.61
C ASN A 120 12.51 11.88 13.25
N GLU A 121 13.39 11.17 13.94
CA GLU A 121 14.74 10.96 13.45
C GLU A 121 14.68 10.24 12.10
N ILE A 122 15.32 10.81 11.07
CA ILE A 122 15.35 10.24 9.72
C ILE A 122 16.78 9.97 9.27
N VAL A 123 17.03 8.75 8.81
CA VAL A 123 18.28 8.37 8.16
C VAL A 123 18.01 8.12 6.69
N ARG A 124 18.68 8.87 5.84
CA ARG A 124 18.51 8.83 4.38
C ARG A 124 19.54 7.89 3.76
N ASN A 125 19.05 6.95 2.95
CA ASN A 125 19.93 6.02 2.23
C ASN A 125 20.39 6.64 0.92
N ASN A 126 21.71 6.71 0.71
CA ASN A 126 22.30 7.19 -0.54
C ASN A 126 22.77 6.01 -1.37
N HIS A 127 21.96 5.58 -2.34
CA HIS A 127 22.28 4.46 -3.24
C HIS A 127 23.52 4.71 -4.12
N ASP A 128 23.92 5.98 -4.33
CA ASP A 128 25.06 6.32 -5.22
C ASP A 128 26.43 6.20 -4.54
N ARG A 129 26.48 6.11 -3.21
CA ARG A 129 27.75 6.17 -2.45
C ARG A 129 28.20 4.90 -1.74
N ALA A 130 27.34 3.90 -1.60
CA ALA A 130 27.72 2.72 -0.84
C ALA A 130 27.03 1.43 -1.33
N TYR A 131 27.80 0.60 -1.99
CA TYR A 131 27.49 -0.84 -2.18
C TYR A 131 27.64 -1.66 -0.87
N VAL A 132 28.20 -1.04 0.18
CA VAL A 132 28.37 -1.63 1.51
C VAL A 132 27.93 -0.59 2.52
N VAL A 133 26.63 -0.48 2.73
CA VAL A 133 26.07 0.23 3.88
C VAL A 133 25.82 -0.82 4.94
N GLU A 134 26.24 -0.53 6.17
CA GLU A 134 25.85 -1.30 7.34
C GLU A 134 24.37 -1.67 7.24
N ALA A 135 24.01 -2.91 7.56
CA ALA A 135 22.65 -3.46 7.40
C ALA A 135 21.55 -2.58 8.04
N ASP A 136 21.95 -1.62 8.86
CA ASP A 136 21.08 -0.70 9.59
C ASP A 136 20.53 0.47 8.74
N PHE A 137 21.13 0.76 7.60
CA PHE A 137 20.77 1.95 6.78
C PHE A 137 19.93 1.63 5.54
N SER A 138 19.53 0.39 5.33
CA SER A 138 18.85 -0.06 4.12
C SER A 138 17.33 0.07 4.19
N THR A 139 16.67 0.12 3.01
CA THR A 139 15.20 -0.01 2.83
C THR A 139 14.81 -1.39 2.30
N ASN A 140 15.65 -2.40 2.51
CA ASN A 140 15.56 -3.73 1.92
C ASN A 140 14.24 -4.46 2.21
N GLN A 141 13.62 -4.23 3.37
CA GLN A 141 12.36 -4.86 3.71
C GLN A 141 11.18 -4.24 2.95
N ALA A 142 11.19 -2.92 2.74
CA ALA A 142 10.23 -2.23 1.91
C ALA A 142 10.35 -2.69 0.45
N GLU A 143 11.56 -2.77 -0.10
CA GLU A 143 11.81 -3.28 -1.44
C GLU A 143 11.39 -4.74 -1.60
N SER A 144 11.67 -5.59 -0.60
CA SER A 144 11.21 -6.97 -0.56
C SER A 144 9.69 -7.07 -0.62
N PHE A 145 8.97 -6.20 0.10
CA PHE A 145 7.52 -6.12 0.02
C PHE A 145 7.05 -5.73 -1.39
N PHE A 146 7.68 -4.73 -2.01
CA PHE A 146 7.34 -4.32 -3.38
C PHE A 146 7.54 -5.43 -4.41
N SER A 147 8.56 -6.26 -4.26
CA SER A 147 8.74 -7.44 -5.09
C SER A 147 7.55 -8.40 -5.03
N ARG A 148 6.91 -8.50 -3.86
CA ARG A 148 5.69 -9.32 -3.68
C ARG A 148 4.47 -8.66 -4.28
N VAL A 149 4.33 -7.34 -4.13
CA VAL A 149 3.24 -6.57 -4.76
C VAL A 149 3.31 -6.73 -6.28
N ARG A 150 4.50 -6.59 -6.89
CA ARG A 150 4.69 -6.79 -8.34
C ARG A 150 4.36 -8.20 -8.78
N ARG A 151 4.80 -9.21 -8.03
CA ARG A 151 4.45 -10.62 -8.32
C ARG A 151 2.97 -10.88 -8.17
N GLY A 152 2.32 -10.28 -7.18
CA GLY A 152 0.87 -10.34 -7.01
C GLY A 152 0.14 -9.69 -8.18
N GLU A 153 0.54 -8.49 -8.59
CA GLU A 153 -0.07 -7.76 -9.71
C GLU A 153 0.04 -8.53 -11.03
N ILE A 154 1.24 -9.03 -11.34
CA ILE A 154 1.50 -9.66 -12.65
C ILE A 154 1.06 -11.12 -12.68
N GLY A 155 1.38 -11.88 -11.63
CA GLY A 155 1.24 -13.35 -11.62
C GLY A 155 -0.08 -13.86 -11.05
N ILE A 156 -0.68 -13.16 -10.09
CA ILE A 156 -1.90 -13.62 -9.41
C ILE A 156 -3.12 -12.86 -9.91
N PHE A 157 -3.06 -11.55 -9.92
CA PHE A 157 -4.21 -10.70 -10.23
C PHE A 157 -4.24 -10.25 -11.69
N HIS A 158 -3.14 -10.44 -12.43
CA HIS A 158 -2.92 -10.05 -13.83
C HIS A 158 -3.10 -8.56 -14.11
N HIS A 159 -3.88 -7.86 -13.32
CA HIS A 159 -4.08 -6.42 -13.33
C HIS A 159 -4.85 -5.98 -12.09
N ILE A 160 -4.37 -4.92 -11.44
CA ILE A 160 -5.08 -4.25 -10.35
C ILE A 160 -5.50 -2.87 -10.84
N ALA A 161 -6.82 -2.63 -10.96
CA ALA A 161 -7.31 -1.31 -11.30
C ALA A 161 -7.07 -0.34 -10.12
N GLY A 162 -6.63 0.89 -10.43
CA GLY A 162 -6.22 1.87 -9.42
C GLY A 162 -7.25 2.13 -8.31
N LYS A 163 -8.54 2.10 -8.65
CA LYS A 163 -9.64 2.25 -7.67
C LYS A 163 -9.70 1.17 -6.59
N TYR A 164 -9.08 0.01 -6.81
CA TYR A 164 -9.02 -1.10 -5.85
C TYR A 164 -7.63 -1.28 -5.23
N LEU A 165 -6.64 -0.52 -5.70
CA LEU A 165 -5.24 -0.72 -5.36
C LEU A 165 -4.99 -0.67 -3.85
N ASP A 166 -5.69 0.20 -3.14
CA ASP A 166 -5.54 0.37 -1.70
C ASP A 166 -5.92 -0.90 -0.93
N TRP A 167 -7.03 -1.55 -1.30
CA TRP A 167 -7.43 -2.81 -0.66
C TRP A 167 -6.49 -3.96 -0.98
N TYR A 168 -5.97 -4.01 -2.20
CA TYR A 168 -4.94 -5.00 -2.56
C TYR A 168 -3.63 -4.74 -1.81
N ALA A 169 -3.22 -3.48 -1.67
CA ALA A 169 -2.03 -3.13 -0.92
C ALA A 169 -2.17 -3.50 0.56
N ALA A 170 -3.31 -3.22 1.17
CA ALA A 170 -3.60 -3.59 2.56
C ALA A 170 -3.67 -5.12 2.76
N ASP A 171 -4.30 -5.86 1.85
CA ASP A 171 -4.35 -7.34 1.88
C ASP A 171 -2.94 -7.93 1.76
N LEU A 172 -2.14 -7.44 0.81
CA LEU A 172 -0.77 -7.92 0.63
C LEU A 172 0.12 -7.57 1.84
N ALA A 173 -0.06 -6.40 2.44
CA ALA A 173 0.65 -6.02 3.66
C ALA A 173 0.27 -6.93 4.83
N TRP A 174 -1.02 -7.23 5.01
CA TRP A 174 -1.49 -8.16 6.03
C TRP A 174 -0.93 -9.57 5.83
N ARG A 175 -0.93 -10.07 4.59
CA ARG A 175 -0.34 -11.39 4.25
C ARG A 175 1.16 -11.43 4.50
N GLU A 176 1.86 -10.33 4.25
CA GLU A 176 3.28 -10.22 4.54
C GLU A 176 3.56 -10.36 6.04
N ASP A 177 2.80 -9.66 6.88
CA ASP A 177 2.96 -9.72 8.33
C ASP A 177 2.65 -11.11 8.88
N LYS A 178 1.68 -11.80 8.28
CA LYS A 178 1.22 -13.13 8.74
C LYS A 178 1.89 -14.31 8.06
N ARG A 179 2.80 -14.08 7.09
CA ARG A 179 3.37 -15.14 6.25
C ARG A 179 4.06 -16.31 6.99
N ARG A 180 4.46 -16.10 8.24
CA ARG A 180 5.13 -17.09 9.07
C ARG A 180 4.22 -17.71 10.13
N THR A 181 2.94 -17.32 10.16
CA THR A 181 1.97 -17.88 11.09
C THR A 181 1.21 -19.04 10.44
N ASP A 182 0.59 -19.87 11.26
CA ASP A 182 -0.19 -21.02 10.80
C ASP A 182 -1.41 -20.59 9.97
N PHE A 183 -1.75 -21.38 8.94
CA PHE A 183 -2.88 -21.10 8.04
C PHE A 183 -4.21 -21.00 8.77
N LYS A 184 -4.44 -21.83 9.80
CA LYS A 184 -5.67 -21.80 10.59
C LYS A 184 -5.84 -20.46 11.30
N LEU A 185 -4.74 -19.93 11.86
CA LEU A 185 -4.75 -18.60 12.48
C LEU A 185 -5.05 -17.49 11.48
N HIS A 186 -4.60 -17.64 10.23
CA HIS A 186 -4.97 -16.70 9.16
C HIS A 186 -6.47 -16.75 8.86
N ALA A 187 -7.03 -17.95 8.69
CA ALA A 187 -8.45 -18.13 8.39
C ALA A 187 -9.31 -17.57 9.52
N ASP A 188 -8.96 -17.87 10.76
CA ASP A 188 -9.65 -17.35 11.95
C ASP A 188 -9.57 -15.83 12.04
N ALA A 189 -8.43 -15.24 11.75
CA ALA A 189 -8.25 -13.78 11.77
C ALA A 189 -9.11 -13.09 10.71
N VAL A 190 -9.15 -13.63 9.48
CA VAL A 190 -10.00 -13.10 8.40
C VAL A 190 -11.48 -13.24 8.77
N LEU A 191 -11.89 -14.39 9.29
CA LEU A 191 -13.28 -14.63 9.70
C LEU A 191 -13.71 -13.70 10.82
N LYS A 192 -12.90 -13.57 11.88
CA LYS A 192 -13.17 -12.65 12.99
C LYS A 192 -13.27 -11.20 12.50
N SER A 193 -12.37 -10.78 11.63
CA SER A 193 -12.39 -9.44 11.04
C SER A 193 -13.66 -9.21 10.23
N ALA A 194 -14.05 -10.18 9.40
CA ALA A 194 -15.25 -10.08 8.57
C ALA A 194 -16.54 -10.03 9.39
N LEU A 195 -16.61 -10.80 10.48
CA LEU A 195 -17.79 -10.82 11.38
C LEU A 195 -17.90 -9.55 12.24
N ALA A 196 -16.76 -8.97 12.62
CA ALA A 196 -16.73 -7.72 13.39
C ALA A 196 -16.88 -6.46 12.51
N HIS A 197 -16.65 -6.57 11.20
CA HIS A 197 -16.71 -5.44 10.29
C HIS A 197 -18.17 -5.04 10.02
N PRO A 198 -18.51 -3.75 10.03
CA PRO A 198 -19.83 -3.27 9.67
C PRO A 198 -20.15 -3.58 8.20
N ILE A 199 -21.36 -3.26 7.77
CA ILE A 199 -21.77 -3.43 6.37
C ILE A 199 -20.77 -2.68 5.46
N SER A 200 -20.24 -3.40 4.47
CA SER A 200 -19.29 -2.83 3.51
C SER A 200 -19.85 -1.58 2.85
N ARG A 201 -19.14 -0.48 2.94
CA ARG A 201 -19.56 0.80 2.36
C ARG A 201 -19.47 0.80 0.84
N ASP A 202 -18.44 0.14 0.31
CA ASP A 202 -18.09 0.22 -1.10
C ASP A 202 -18.65 -0.96 -1.91
N MET A 203 -18.83 -2.13 -1.28
CA MET A 203 -19.27 -3.34 -1.95
C MET A 203 -20.74 -3.73 -1.66
N ALA A 204 -21.41 -3.09 -0.71
CA ALA A 204 -22.83 -3.32 -0.51
C ALA A 204 -23.63 -2.82 -1.73
N GLY A 205 -24.44 -3.70 -2.33
CA GLY A 205 -25.22 -3.39 -3.53
C GLY A 205 -24.38 -3.04 -4.75
N TYR A 206 -23.13 -3.47 -4.83
CA TYR A 206 -22.18 -3.10 -5.89
C TYR A 206 -22.73 -3.33 -7.30
N TRP A 207 -23.37 -4.48 -7.54
CA TRP A 207 -23.93 -4.84 -8.83
C TRP A 207 -25.35 -4.29 -9.08
N GLN A 208 -25.98 -3.75 -8.04
CA GLN A 208 -27.34 -3.22 -8.09
C GLN A 208 -27.39 -1.70 -8.28
N ARG A 209 -26.24 -1.06 -8.33
CA ARG A 209 -26.13 0.41 -8.43
C ARG A 209 -26.23 0.86 -9.88
N PRO A 210 -27.39 1.34 -10.35
CA PRO A 210 -27.46 1.90 -11.69
C PRO A 210 -26.57 3.17 -11.75
N ASN A 211 -25.71 3.25 -12.73
CA ASN A 211 -24.90 4.44 -13.06
C ASN A 211 -23.95 5.01 -12.00
N LYS A 212 -23.69 4.36 -10.88
CA LYS A 212 -22.64 4.79 -9.94
C LYS A 212 -21.21 4.45 -10.40
N ALA A 213 -21.04 3.92 -11.61
CA ALA A 213 -19.70 3.74 -12.19
C ALA A 213 -18.90 5.05 -12.35
N LYS A 214 -19.54 6.21 -12.20
CA LYS A 214 -18.91 7.53 -12.24
C LYS A 214 -18.49 8.06 -10.85
N THR A 215 -19.00 7.49 -9.79
CA THR A 215 -18.45 7.81 -8.45
C THR A 215 -17.28 6.88 -8.23
N PRO A 216 -16.04 7.37 -8.13
CA PRO A 216 -14.93 6.52 -7.76
C PRO A 216 -15.32 5.80 -6.48
N LEU A 217 -15.23 4.46 -6.47
CA LEU A 217 -15.18 3.75 -5.22
C LEU A 217 -14.08 4.45 -4.44
N VAL A 218 -14.45 5.04 -3.33
CA VAL A 218 -13.49 5.68 -2.46
C VAL A 218 -12.69 4.52 -1.90
N ALA A 219 -11.56 4.23 -2.54
CA ALA A 219 -10.58 3.33 -1.98
C ALA A 219 -10.36 3.79 -0.54
N TRP A 220 -10.25 2.85 0.38
CA TRP A 220 -9.85 3.16 1.74
C TRP A 220 -8.60 4.04 1.64
N ASN A 221 -8.75 5.28 1.98
CA ASN A 221 -7.64 6.22 2.03
C ASN A 221 -7.39 6.46 3.52
N PRO A 222 -6.23 6.07 4.05
CA PRO A 222 -5.88 6.35 5.44
C PRO A 222 -6.00 7.84 5.77
N LEU A 223 -5.86 8.71 4.75
CA LEU A 223 -6.06 10.16 4.90
C LEU A 223 -7.54 10.56 5.02
N ARG A 224 -8.48 9.75 4.51
CA ARG A 224 -9.93 10.05 4.57
C ARG A 224 -10.63 9.51 5.80
N GLY A 225 -10.15 8.43 6.38
CA GLY A 225 -10.63 7.94 7.69
C GLY A 225 -10.45 8.99 8.79
N MET A 226 -9.58 9.96 8.58
CA MET A 226 -9.27 11.03 9.51
C MET A 226 -10.10 12.30 9.31
N LEU A 227 -10.53 12.57 8.08
CA LEU A 227 -11.41 13.72 7.79
C LEU A 227 -12.86 13.46 8.16
N ALA A 228 -13.23 12.23 8.51
CA ALA A 228 -14.58 11.85 8.92
C ALA A 228 -14.78 11.84 10.44
N ILE A 229 -13.76 12.20 11.22
CA ILE A 229 -13.78 12.25 12.69
C ILE A 229 -13.55 13.69 13.19
N ALA A 230 -13.51 14.68 12.32
CA ALA A 230 -13.46 16.10 12.66
C ALA A 230 -14.84 16.72 12.54
#